data_adaec4f1ce7e24c4a4168f8339b56f66
#
_entry.id   adaec4f1ce7e24c4a4168f8339b56f66
#
_cell.length_a   1.000
_cell.length_b   1.000
_cell.length_c   1.000
_cell.angle_alpha   90.00
_cell.angle_beta   90.00
_cell.angle_gamma   90.00
#
_symmetry.space_group_name_H-M   'P 1'
#
loop_
_entity.id
_entity.type
_entity.pdbx_description
1 polymer ?
#
loop_
_entity_poly.entity_id
_entity_poly.type
_entity_poly.pdbx_seq_one_letter_code
_entity_poly.pdbx_strand_id
1 'polypeptide(L)'
;MRVLALSPGSLEDQLDRLPALADICQKLNASLQVACDPQQAAPWKLLPCLEKLLPFSFEANPTLADWANLLGCVREPDFQICINFAEGQQVNLLLSMSHIPKRLAVDGFAC
;
A
#
# COMPACT_ATOMS: atom_id res chain seq x y z
N MET A 1 -13.84 -7.24 -3.23
CA MET A 1 -12.84 -7.05 -2.16
C MET A 1 -11.77 -6.09 -2.62
N ARG A 2 -11.32 -5.20 -1.76
CA ARG A 2 -10.22 -4.27 -2.04
C ARG A 2 -9.04 -4.54 -1.14
N VAL A 3 -7.86 -4.57 -1.73
CA VAL A 3 -6.58 -4.73 -1.04
C VAL A 3 -5.76 -3.45 -1.19
N LEU A 4 -5.20 -2.97 -0.09
CA LEU A 4 -4.27 -1.85 -0.07
C LEU A 4 -2.86 -2.38 0.13
N ALA A 5 -1.91 -1.91 -0.66
CA ALA A 5 -0.49 -2.17 -0.42
C ALA A 5 0.22 -0.84 -0.13
N LEU A 6 1.00 -0.81 0.93
CA LEU A 6 1.91 0.30 1.22
C LEU A 6 3.29 -0.15 0.77
N SER A 7 3.80 0.44 -0.30
CA SER A 7 4.97 -0.08 -1.02
C SER A 7 6.06 0.99 -1.19
N PRO A 8 6.86 1.20 -0.15
CA PRO A 8 8.03 2.09 -0.25
C PRO A 8 9.14 1.44 -1.07
N GLY A 9 10.16 2.22 -1.39
CA GLY A 9 11.39 1.72 -1.97
C GLY A 9 11.56 2.02 -3.45
N SER A 10 12.60 1.43 -4.02
CA SER A 10 13.04 1.66 -5.38
C SER A 10 12.14 0.98 -6.42
N LEU A 11 12.42 1.25 -7.69
CA LEU A 11 11.78 0.56 -8.81
C LEU A 11 11.95 -0.96 -8.71
N GLU A 12 13.16 -1.39 -8.34
CA GLU A 12 13.47 -2.82 -8.17
C GLU A 12 12.62 -3.44 -7.06
N ASP A 13 12.47 -2.73 -5.94
CA ASP A 13 11.61 -3.19 -4.84
C ASP A 13 10.17 -3.38 -5.30
N GLN A 14 9.65 -2.45 -6.10
CA GLN A 14 8.29 -2.55 -6.64
C GLN A 14 8.17 -3.78 -7.55
N LEU A 15 9.15 -3.99 -8.44
CA LEU A 15 9.15 -5.15 -9.33
C LEU A 15 9.15 -6.47 -8.57
N ASP A 16 9.92 -6.55 -7.48
CA ASP A 16 10.02 -7.76 -6.67
C ASP A 16 8.69 -8.13 -6.00
N ARG A 17 7.84 -7.14 -5.74
CA ARG A 17 6.55 -7.34 -5.05
C ARG A 17 5.41 -7.70 -5.99
N LEU A 18 5.56 -7.44 -7.29
CA LEU A 18 4.49 -7.67 -8.27
C LEU A 18 3.94 -9.09 -8.27
N PRO A 19 4.76 -10.15 -8.34
CA PRO A 19 4.22 -11.51 -8.43
C PRO A 19 3.38 -11.90 -7.24
N ALA A 20 3.80 -11.51 -6.03
CA ALA A 20 3.06 -11.83 -4.79
C ALA A 20 1.72 -11.14 -4.77
N LEU A 21 1.67 -9.85 -5.12
CA LEU A 21 0.43 -9.09 -5.13
C LEU A 21 -0.52 -9.56 -6.23
N ALA A 22 0.02 -9.90 -7.39
CA ALA A 22 -0.78 -10.48 -8.48
C ALA A 22 -1.44 -11.79 -8.04
N ASP A 23 -0.69 -12.66 -7.37
CA ASP A 23 -1.20 -13.93 -6.89
C ASP A 23 -2.29 -13.75 -5.83
N ILE A 24 -2.04 -12.88 -4.86
CA ILE A 24 -3.01 -12.57 -3.79
C ILE A 24 -4.31 -12.04 -4.38
N CYS A 25 -4.24 -11.08 -5.28
CA CYS A 25 -5.42 -10.48 -5.87
C CYS A 25 -6.19 -11.47 -6.74
N GLN A 26 -5.50 -12.34 -7.46
CA GLN A 26 -6.14 -13.38 -8.25
C GLN A 26 -6.91 -14.37 -7.36
N LYS A 27 -6.27 -14.84 -6.29
CA LYS A 27 -6.88 -15.83 -5.39
C LYS A 27 -8.07 -15.26 -4.63
N LEU A 28 -8.03 -13.98 -4.29
CA LEU A 28 -9.11 -13.32 -3.56
C LEU A 28 -10.13 -12.65 -4.48
N ASN A 29 -9.90 -12.66 -5.78
CA ASN A 29 -10.71 -11.90 -6.74
C ASN A 29 -10.84 -10.43 -6.29
N ALA A 30 -9.71 -9.81 -5.98
CA ALA A 30 -9.65 -8.49 -5.37
C ALA A 30 -9.11 -7.43 -6.33
N SER A 31 -9.54 -6.19 -6.08
CA SER A 31 -8.93 -5.00 -6.70
C SER A 31 -7.83 -4.48 -5.79
N LEU A 32 -6.77 -3.93 -6.38
CA LEU A 32 -5.59 -3.47 -5.68
C LEU A 32 -5.43 -1.96 -5.80
N GLN A 33 -5.16 -1.31 -4.67
CA GLN A 33 -4.64 0.06 -4.65
C GLN A 33 -3.28 0.05 -4.00
N VAL A 34 -2.32 0.78 -4.57
CA VAL A 34 -0.94 0.79 -4.09
C VAL A 34 -0.53 2.22 -3.76
N ALA A 35 -0.01 2.41 -2.54
CA ALA A 35 0.63 3.66 -2.14
C ALA A 35 2.14 3.53 -2.34
N CYS A 36 2.70 4.31 -3.24
CA CYS A 36 4.13 4.30 -3.54
C CYS A 36 4.57 5.64 -4.13
N ASP A 37 5.89 5.83 -4.21
CA ASP A 37 6.44 7.01 -4.87
C ASP A 37 5.99 7.01 -6.34
N PRO A 38 5.41 8.12 -6.83
CA PRO A 38 4.96 8.20 -8.22
C PRO A 38 6.06 7.91 -9.25
N GLN A 39 7.31 8.22 -8.91
CA GLN A 39 8.45 7.97 -9.82
C GLN A 39 8.77 6.48 -9.92
N GLN A 40 8.30 5.67 -8.98
CA GLN A 40 8.56 4.23 -8.94
C GLN A 40 7.30 3.41 -9.23
N ALA A 41 6.23 4.04 -9.65
CA ALA A 41 4.92 3.40 -9.73
C ALA A 41 4.68 2.61 -11.03
N ALA A 42 5.48 2.81 -12.06
CA ALA A 42 5.24 2.23 -13.38
C ALA A 42 5.01 0.71 -13.38
N PRO A 43 5.77 -0.11 -12.61
CA PRO A 43 5.57 -1.56 -12.63
C PRO A 43 4.15 -1.99 -12.24
N TRP A 44 3.53 -1.26 -11.29
CA TRP A 44 2.19 -1.62 -10.82
C TRP A 44 1.13 -1.52 -11.91
N LYS A 45 1.35 -0.70 -12.93
CA LYS A 45 0.43 -0.55 -14.06
C LYS A 45 0.34 -1.79 -14.92
N LEU A 46 1.26 -2.74 -14.76
CA LEU A 46 1.24 -4.02 -15.46
C LEU A 46 0.21 -5.00 -14.87
N LEU A 47 -0.26 -4.75 -13.64
CA LEU A 47 -1.23 -5.64 -13.00
C LEU A 47 -2.65 -5.32 -13.45
N PRO A 48 -3.38 -6.32 -14.00
CA PRO A 48 -4.77 -6.10 -14.41
C PRO A 48 -5.69 -5.78 -13.24
N CYS A 49 -5.36 -6.21 -12.03
CA CYS A 49 -6.17 -5.95 -10.84
C CYS A 49 -5.95 -4.56 -10.24
N LEU A 50 -5.01 -3.79 -10.75
CA LEU A 50 -4.73 -2.46 -10.22
C LEU A 50 -5.93 -1.54 -10.45
N GLU A 51 -6.48 -1.01 -9.36
CA GLU A 51 -7.59 -0.06 -9.40
C GLU A 51 -7.09 1.38 -9.38
N LYS A 52 -6.09 1.67 -8.52
CA LYS A 52 -5.61 3.03 -8.31
C LYS A 52 -4.21 3.03 -7.71
N LEU A 53 -3.42 4.02 -8.09
CA LEU A 53 -2.14 4.34 -7.46
C LEU A 53 -2.33 5.55 -6.55
N LEU A 54 -1.86 5.43 -5.30
CA LEU A 54 -1.90 6.52 -4.33
C LEU A 54 -0.48 7.09 -4.23
N PRO A 55 -0.23 8.31 -4.73
CA PRO A 55 1.11 8.87 -4.70
C PRO A 55 1.51 9.21 -3.27
N PHE A 56 2.59 8.60 -2.80
CA PHE A 56 3.12 8.86 -1.46
C PHE A 56 4.59 8.45 -1.38
N SER A 57 5.46 9.41 -1.06
CA SER A 57 6.91 9.18 -1.00
C SER A 57 7.33 8.96 0.45
N PHE A 58 7.38 7.68 0.86
CA PHE A 58 7.70 7.29 2.24
C PHE A 58 9.08 7.76 2.69
N GLU A 59 10.06 7.79 1.79
CA GLU A 59 11.44 8.14 2.10
C GLU A 59 11.74 9.63 2.01
N ALA A 60 10.78 10.45 1.60
CA ALA A 60 10.96 11.88 1.40
C ALA A 60 10.52 12.72 2.59
N ASN A 61 10.57 12.16 3.80
CA ASN A 61 10.16 12.82 5.05
C ASN A 61 8.76 13.45 4.93
N PRO A 62 7.70 12.63 4.76
CA PRO A 62 6.36 13.16 4.59
C PRO A 62 5.95 14.07 5.74
N THR A 63 5.27 15.16 5.41
CA THR A 63 4.73 16.07 6.41
C THR A 63 3.48 15.49 7.06
N LEU A 64 3.04 16.12 8.15
CA LEU A 64 1.78 15.74 8.79
C LEU A 64 0.60 15.85 7.80
N ALA A 65 0.62 16.87 6.94
CA ALA A 65 -0.41 17.03 5.91
C ALA A 65 -0.38 15.89 4.90
N ASP A 66 0.81 15.42 4.52
CA ASP A 66 0.94 14.28 3.60
C ASP A 66 0.34 13.01 4.22
N TRP A 67 0.62 12.76 5.50
CA TRP A 67 0.05 11.61 6.22
C TRP A 67 -1.46 11.72 6.34
N ALA A 68 -1.99 12.92 6.62
CA ALA A 68 -3.42 13.16 6.73
C ALA A 68 -4.12 12.90 5.39
N ASN A 69 -3.52 13.34 4.29
CA ASN A 69 -4.05 13.09 2.95
C ASN A 69 -4.08 11.60 2.62
N LEU A 70 -3.01 10.88 2.97
CA LEU A 70 -2.98 9.43 2.76
C LEU A 70 -4.04 8.73 3.60
N LEU A 71 -4.20 9.13 4.85
CA LEU A 71 -5.25 8.57 5.72
C LEU A 71 -6.63 8.74 5.09
N GLY A 72 -6.93 9.91 4.54
CA GLY A 72 -8.18 10.16 3.83
C GLY A 72 -8.37 9.21 2.66
N CYS A 73 -7.32 9.00 1.87
CA CYS A 73 -7.36 8.10 0.73
C CYS A 73 -7.56 6.63 1.12
N VAL A 74 -7.05 6.21 2.28
CA VAL A 74 -7.18 4.81 2.71
C VAL A 74 -8.46 4.56 3.50
N ARG A 75 -9.12 5.60 4.01
CA ARG A 75 -10.39 5.47 4.71
C ARG A 75 -11.60 5.55 3.80
N GLU A 76 -11.49 6.24 2.67
CA GLU A 76 -12.61 6.44 1.77
C GLU A 76 -13.11 5.12 1.15
N PRO A 77 -12.25 4.27 0.55
CA PRO A 77 -12.68 2.95 0.10
C PRO A 77 -12.75 1.96 1.26
N ASP A 78 -13.56 0.93 1.12
CA ASP A 78 -13.62 -0.16 2.07
C ASP A 78 -12.54 -1.20 1.76
N PHE A 79 -11.34 -0.99 2.29
CA PHE A 79 -10.29 -2.00 2.19
C PHE A 79 -10.52 -3.10 3.22
N GLN A 80 -10.45 -4.34 2.79
CA GLN A 80 -10.55 -5.49 3.67
C GLN A 80 -9.19 -5.95 4.18
N ILE A 81 -8.15 -5.74 3.38
CA ILE A 81 -6.79 -6.18 3.70
C ILE A 81 -5.81 -5.06 3.35
N CYS A 82 -4.84 -4.85 4.24
CA CYS A 82 -3.66 -4.03 3.94
C CYS A 82 -2.42 -4.89 4.02
N ILE A 83 -1.60 -4.84 2.98
CA ILE A 83 -0.28 -5.47 2.95
C ILE A 83 0.76 -4.36 3.09
N ASN A 84 1.48 -4.39 4.20
CA ASN A 84 2.38 -3.30 4.57
C ASN A 84 3.84 -3.70 4.38
N PHE A 85 4.52 -3.05 3.44
CA PHE A 85 5.96 -3.16 3.25
C PHE A 85 6.72 -1.98 3.86
N ALA A 86 6.00 -1.01 4.44
CA ALA A 86 6.60 0.19 5.03
C ALA A 86 6.92 -0.02 6.50
N GLU A 87 7.76 0.86 7.04
CA GLU A 87 8.22 0.82 8.43
C GLU A 87 7.94 2.14 9.13
N GLY A 88 7.93 2.10 10.46
CA GLY A 88 7.92 3.29 11.30
C GLY A 88 6.63 3.50 12.05
N GLN A 89 6.69 4.40 13.04
CA GLN A 89 5.56 4.69 13.92
C GLN A 89 4.43 5.38 13.18
N GLN A 90 4.76 6.25 12.23
CA GLN A 90 3.75 6.96 11.44
C GLN A 90 2.91 6.00 10.62
N VAL A 91 3.55 4.97 10.04
CA VAL A 91 2.83 3.94 9.28
C VAL A 91 1.92 3.14 10.21
N ASN A 92 2.41 2.75 11.36
CA ASN A 92 1.61 2.01 12.35
C ASN A 92 0.40 2.83 12.80
N LEU A 93 0.59 4.13 13.05
CA LEU A 93 -0.50 5.03 13.41
C LEU A 93 -1.52 5.15 12.29
N LEU A 94 -1.05 5.32 11.05
CA LEU A 94 -1.91 5.38 9.87
C LEU A 94 -2.79 4.14 9.77
N LEU A 95 -2.21 2.96 9.89
CA LEU A 95 -2.94 1.69 9.80
C LEU A 95 -3.93 1.53 10.94
N SER A 96 -3.55 1.95 12.15
CA SER A 96 -4.45 1.95 13.30
C SER A 96 -5.68 2.81 13.07
N MET A 97 -5.50 3.99 12.46
CA MET A 97 -6.58 4.94 12.18
C MET A 97 -7.38 4.60 10.93
N SER A 98 -6.89 3.72 10.08
CA SER A 98 -7.54 3.37 8.82
C SER A 98 -8.75 2.46 8.99
N HIS A 99 -8.84 1.75 10.12
CA HIS A 99 -9.89 0.78 10.44
C HIS A 99 -9.95 -0.41 9.46
N ILE A 100 -8.85 -0.71 8.77
CA ILE A 100 -8.78 -1.88 7.91
C ILE A 100 -8.73 -3.14 8.79
N PRO A 101 -9.63 -4.11 8.60
CA PRO A 101 -9.75 -5.24 9.51
C PRO A 101 -8.57 -6.20 9.50
N LYS A 102 -7.95 -6.43 8.34
CA LYS A 102 -6.78 -7.31 8.23
C LYS A 102 -5.57 -6.53 7.75
N ARG A 103 -4.51 -6.57 8.53
CA ARG A 103 -3.27 -5.87 8.25
C ARG A 103 -2.13 -6.86 8.34
N LEU A 104 -1.45 -7.07 7.21
CA LEU A 104 -0.34 -8.01 7.08
C LEU A 104 0.95 -7.23 6.93
N ALA A 105 1.91 -7.51 7.79
CA ALA A 105 3.24 -6.93 7.69
C ALA A 105 4.20 -7.93 7.05
N VAL A 106 5.13 -7.40 6.29
CA VAL A 106 6.20 -8.17 5.65
C VAL A 106 7.50 -7.88 6.39
N ASP A 107 8.39 -8.85 6.41
CA ASP A 107 9.71 -8.75 7.08
C ASP A 107 9.63 -8.59 8.60
N GLY A 108 8.67 -9.25 9.21
CA GLY A 108 8.58 -9.33 10.65
C GLY A 108 7.96 -8.15 11.35
N PHE A 109 7.38 -7.20 10.62
CA PHE A 109 6.65 -6.11 11.23
C PHE A 109 5.30 -6.57 11.75
N ALA A 110 5.03 -6.24 12.99
CA ALA A 110 3.69 -6.44 13.54
C ALA A 110 2.81 -5.23 13.18
N CYS A 111 1.66 -5.51 12.63
CA CYS A 111 0.64 -4.49 12.40
C CYS A 111 -0.38 -4.50 13.51
#